data_ebd9ab80ee1b19423eebfb262c8753d1
#
_entry.id   ebd9ab80ee1b19423eebfb262c8753d1
#
_cell.length_a   1.000
_cell.length_b   1.000
_cell.length_c   1.000
_cell.angle_alpha   90.00
_cell.angle_beta   90.00
_cell.angle_gamma   90.00
#
_symmetry.space_group_name_H-M   'P 1'
#
loop_
_entity.id
_entity.type
_entity.pdbx_description
1 polymer ?
#
loop_
_entity_poly.entity_id
_entity_poly.type
_entity_poly.pdbx_seq_one_letter_code
_entity_poly.pdbx_strand_id
1 'polypeptide(L)'
;MNNEKSTVNDAKSYKVKGYKVFDPNWTCLGFQYKVGETYKHEGEIKLCYSGYHFCQKAVDCFSFYSFNPKNKVAEVEALGVVKTDGVKSVTDRIRIVREISWEEVLRIVNYGYGNSGYGNSGNHNSGNGNPGDANTGIVNVGNYNSGNRNRGNRNTGNYNVGNRNVGDYNIGDDNVGDWNSGNGNTGFFNTESPRVYSFNKPTDYTIEEFRRIEGVRLLDDGCVNCVWIYATNMTDSEKMEHPEYSILNGYSKMILLKDACAKMWEKFSEEEKEEVKRIPNFDPDIFEEITGIRV
;
A
#
# COMPACT_ATOMS: atom_id res chain seq x y z
N MET A 1 16.79 -32.75 -67.80
CA MET A 1 17.42 -33.08 -66.52
C MET A 1 17.56 -31.78 -65.72
N ASN A 2 16.58 -31.43 -64.94
CA ASN A 2 16.64 -30.31 -64.02
C ASN A 2 16.40 -30.85 -62.62
N ASN A 3 17.49 -30.89 -61.83
CA ASN A 3 17.44 -31.22 -60.43
C ASN A 3 16.93 -30.02 -59.61
N GLU A 4 15.70 -30.08 -59.18
CA GLU A 4 15.24 -29.19 -58.12
C GLU A 4 15.72 -29.72 -56.77
N LYS A 5 16.65 -29.01 -56.16
CA LYS A 5 17.00 -29.17 -54.77
C LYS A 5 15.88 -28.60 -53.90
N SER A 6 15.12 -29.46 -53.24
CA SER A 6 14.22 -29.06 -52.17
C SER A 6 15.05 -28.53 -50.99
N THR A 7 14.99 -27.26 -50.76
CA THR A 7 15.49 -26.66 -49.50
C THR A 7 14.55 -27.03 -48.37
N VAL A 8 15.01 -27.96 -47.54
CA VAL A 8 14.35 -28.22 -46.24
C VAL A 8 14.56 -26.94 -45.40
N ASN A 9 13.52 -26.16 -45.23
CA ASN A 9 13.50 -25.09 -44.27
C ASN A 9 13.56 -25.73 -42.88
N ASP A 10 14.71 -25.61 -42.21
CA ASP A 10 14.86 -25.85 -40.78
C ASP A 10 13.94 -24.91 -40.02
N ALA A 11 12.76 -25.43 -39.66
CA ALA A 11 11.84 -24.73 -38.77
C ALA A 11 12.57 -24.52 -37.43
N LYS A 12 13.03 -23.31 -37.17
CA LYS A 12 13.53 -22.89 -35.85
C LYS A 12 12.45 -23.24 -34.84
N SER A 13 12.70 -24.27 -34.04
CA SER A 13 11.89 -24.62 -32.89
C SER A 13 11.98 -23.46 -31.87
N TYR A 14 10.99 -22.59 -31.86
CA TYR A 14 10.86 -21.54 -30.87
C TYR A 14 10.47 -22.18 -29.56
N LYS A 15 11.42 -22.19 -28.60
CA LYS A 15 11.15 -22.57 -27.21
C LYS A 15 10.39 -21.46 -26.52
N VAL A 16 9.20 -21.76 -26.03
CA VAL A 16 8.43 -20.83 -25.20
C VAL A 16 8.68 -21.17 -23.74
N LYS A 17 9.27 -20.23 -23.01
CA LYS A 17 9.50 -20.35 -21.57
C LYS A 17 8.25 -19.96 -20.79
N GLY A 18 8.09 -20.56 -19.61
CA GLY A 18 7.00 -20.23 -18.72
C GLY A 18 7.12 -20.91 -17.36
N TYR A 19 6.01 -20.93 -16.66
CA TYR A 19 5.92 -21.43 -15.29
C TYR A 19 4.72 -22.36 -15.16
N LYS A 20 4.86 -23.33 -14.25
CA LYS A 20 3.77 -24.25 -13.91
C LYS A 20 3.79 -24.52 -12.42
N VAL A 21 2.62 -24.58 -11.82
CA VAL A 21 2.39 -24.95 -10.42
C VAL A 21 1.90 -26.37 -10.35
N PHE A 22 2.33 -27.09 -9.32
CA PHE A 22 1.97 -28.46 -8.99
C PHE A 22 1.56 -28.51 -7.53
N ASP A 23 0.85 -29.56 -7.14
CA ASP A 23 0.66 -29.87 -5.73
C ASP A 23 1.98 -30.33 -5.05
N PRO A 24 1.98 -30.52 -3.71
CA PRO A 24 3.22 -30.82 -2.97
C PRO A 24 3.97 -32.07 -3.47
N ASN A 25 3.29 -32.99 -4.13
CA ASN A 25 3.85 -34.27 -4.62
C ASN A 25 4.27 -34.21 -6.11
N TRP A 26 4.38 -33.03 -6.70
CA TRP A 26 4.66 -32.86 -8.12
C TRP A 26 3.57 -33.44 -9.04
N THR A 27 2.33 -33.44 -8.62
CA THR A 27 1.20 -33.87 -9.45
C THR A 27 0.37 -32.67 -9.91
N CYS A 28 -0.31 -32.80 -11.04
CA CYS A 28 -1.26 -31.84 -11.54
C CYS A 28 -2.36 -32.63 -12.28
N LEU A 29 -3.63 -32.53 -11.82
CA LEU A 29 -4.75 -33.29 -12.35
C LEU A 29 -4.47 -34.82 -12.42
N GLY A 30 -3.83 -35.35 -11.40
CA GLY A 30 -3.50 -36.76 -11.28
C GLY A 30 -2.29 -37.23 -12.12
N PHE A 31 -1.69 -36.37 -12.93
CA PHE A 31 -0.49 -36.69 -13.69
C PHE A 31 0.77 -36.35 -12.88
N GLN A 32 1.74 -37.28 -12.83
CA GLN A 32 2.99 -37.14 -12.09
C GLN A 32 4.06 -36.49 -12.97
N TYR A 33 4.72 -35.45 -12.42
CA TYR A 33 5.83 -34.75 -13.06
C TYR A 33 7.13 -34.94 -12.29
N LYS A 34 8.24 -34.74 -12.97
CA LYS A 34 9.58 -34.78 -12.39
C LYS A 34 10.47 -33.70 -13.05
N VAL A 35 11.27 -33.03 -12.24
CA VAL A 35 12.24 -32.04 -12.71
C VAL A 35 13.26 -32.70 -13.65
N GLY A 36 13.59 -32.00 -14.74
CA GLY A 36 14.51 -32.48 -15.79
C GLY A 36 13.83 -33.28 -16.92
N GLU A 37 12.65 -33.81 -16.69
CA GLU A 37 11.92 -34.64 -17.64
C GLU A 37 11.14 -33.84 -18.70
N THR A 38 10.98 -34.49 -19.87
CA THR A 38 10.19 -33.98 -20.98
C THR A 38 8.98 -34.89 -21.23
N TYR A 39 7.82 -34.29 -21.36
CA TYR A 39 6.55 -34.99 -21.56
C TYR A 39 5.98 -34.62 -22.92
N LYS A 40 5.40 -35.60 -23.62
CA LYS A 40 4.74 -35.45 -24.92
C LYS A 40 3.30 -35.90 -24.81
N HIS A 41 2.40 -35.07 -25.30
CA HIS A 41 0.98 -35.38 -25.44
C HIS A 41 0.73 -35.88 -26.87
N GLU A 42 0.04 -36.99 -26.98
CA GLU A 42 -0.40 -37.51 -28.27
C GLU A 42 -1.84 -37.03 -28.59
N GLY A 43 -2.01 -36.46 -29.76
CA GLY A 43 -3.30 -35.93 -30.20
C GLY A 43 -3.38 -34.40 -30.21
N GLU A 44 -4.57 -33.89 -30.46
CA GLU A 44 -4.82 -32.44 -30.55
C GLU A 44 -4.75 -31.76 -29.15
N ILE A 45 -4.05 -30.64 -29.10
CA ILE A 45 -4.03 -29.81 -27.88
C ILE A 45 -5.18 -28.81 -27.90
N LYS A 46 -5.86 -28.69 -26.74
CA LYS A 46 -6.98 -27.77 -26.55
C LYS A 46 -6.90 -27.15 -25.17
N LEU A 47 -6.95 -25.79 -25.11
CA LEU A 47 -6.93 -25.05 -23.86
C LEU A 47 -8.04 -25.55 -22.92
N CYS A 48 -7.68 -25.71 -21.65
CA CYS A 48 -8.51 -26.24 -20.57
C CYS A 48 -8.96 -27.71 -20.70
N TYR A 49 -8.60 -28.43 -21.77
CA TYR A 49 -9.06 -29.80 -22.01
C TYR A 49 -7.92 -30.81 -22.19
N SER A 50 -6.99 -30.55 -23.12
CA SER A 50 -5.94 -31.53 -23.49
C SER A 50 -4.60 -30.87 -23.74
N GLY A 51 -3.50 -31.56 -23.41
CA GLY A 51 -2.13 -31.06 -23.47
C GLY A 51 -1.61 -30.51 -22.14
N TYR A 52 -0.40 -30.00 -22.15
CA TYR A 52 0.28 -29.51 -20.95
C TYR A 52 0.10 -28.00 -20.81
N HIS A 53 -0.63 -27.58 -19.78
CA HIS A 53 -0.94 -26.18 -19.51
C HIS A 53 0.16 -25.54 -18.68
N PHE A 54 0.47 -24.28 -18.99
CA PHE A 54 1.43 -23.44 -18.28
C PHE A 54 1.10 -21.96 -18.45
N CYS A 55 1.75 -21.06 -17.73
CA CYS A 55 1.65 -19.61 -17.90
C CYS A 55 3.01 -19.03 -18.29
N GLN A 56 3.03 -18.02 -19.14
CA GLN A 56 4.28 -17.36 -19.53
C GLN A 56 4.82 -16.43 -18.44
N LYS A 57 3.98 -15.96 -17.54
CA LYS A 57 4.35 -15.21 -16.34
C LYS A 57 4.01 -16.03 -15.10
N ALA A 58 4.90 -16.03 -14.13
CA ALA A 58 4.71 -16.79 -12.88
C ALA A 58 3.47 -16.35 -12.09
N VAL A 59 3.21 -15.05 -12.04
CA VAL A 59 2.05 -14.47 -11.32
C VAL A 59 0.71 -15.00 -11.86
N ASP A 60 0.62 -15.24 -13.16
CA ASP A 60 -0.61 -15.70 -13.81
C ASP A 60 -0.99 -17.14 -13.43
N CYS A 61 -0.02 -17.95 -13.00
CA CYS A 61 -0.28 -19.30 -12.51
C CYS A 61 -1.21 -19.30 -11.28
N PHE A 62 -1.11 -18.28 -10.44
CA PHE A 62 -1.89 -18.18 -9.21
C PHE A 62 -3.33 -17.67 -9.42
N SER A 63 -3.72 -17.41 -10.66
CA SER A 63 -5.13 -17.31 -11.06
C SER A 63 -5.81 -18.71 -11.13
N PHE A 64 -5.03 -19.79 -11.22
CA PHE A 64 -5.51 -21.17 -11.40
C PHE A 64 -5.16 -22.08 -10.23
N TYR A 65 -4.19 -21.70 -9.41
CA TYR A 65 -3.70 -22.45 -8.25
C TYR A 65 -3.67 -21.56 -7.03
N SER A 66 -3.97 -22.13 -5.87
CA SER A 66 -3.82 -21.41 -4.59
C SER A 66 -2.37 -20.98 -4.37
N PHE A 67 -2.17 -19.76 -3.88
CA PHE A 67 -0.86 -19.25 -3.49
C PHE A 67 -0.46 -19.86 -2.14
N ASN A 68 0.16 -21.04 -2.20
CA ASN A 68 0.47 -21.86 -1.04
C ASN A 68 1.94 -22.31 -1.10
N PRO A 69 2.77 -22.03 -0.07
CA PRO A 69 4.18 -22.41 -0.04
C PRO A 69 4.44 -23.93 -0.05
N LYS A 70 3.40 -24.75 0.20
CA LYS A 70 3.51 -26.20 0.06
C LYS A 70 3.51 -26.66 -1.41
N ASN A 71 2.92 -25.87 -2.32
CA ASN A 71 2.90 -26.18 -3.74
C ASN A 71 4.30 -26.13 -4.33
N LYS A 72 4.54 -26.94 -5.36
CA LYS A 72 5.75 -26.91 -6.16
C LYS A 72 5.58 -25.99 -7.35
N VAL A 73 6.58 -25.18 -7.63
CA VAL A 73 6.61 -24.28 -8.80
C VAL A 73 7.84 -24.58 -9.62
N ALA A 74 7.69 -24.66 -10.93
CA ALA A 74 8.82 -24.89 -11.82
C ALA A 74 8.86 -23.92 -13.00
N GLU A 75 10.06 -23.61 -13.47
CA GLU A 75 10.28 -23.14 -14.83
C GLU A 75 10.04 -24.27 -15.80
N VAL A 76 9.35 -23.98 -16.89
CA VAL A 76 9.05 -24.94 -17.94
C VAL A 76 9.42 -24.39 -19.32
N GLU A 77 9.70 -25.29 -20.25
CA GLU A 77 9.88 -24.99 -21.67
C GLU A 77 8.84 -25.76 -22.49
N ALA A 78 8.04 -25.05 -23.25
CA ALA A 78 7.25 -25.65 -24.31
C ALA A 78 8.13 -25.88 -25.55
N LEU A 79 8.23 -27.13 -25.98
CA LEU A 79 9.13 -27.58 -27.05
C LEU A 79 8.38 -27.96 -28.34
N GLY A 80 7.07 -27.85 -28.34
CA GLY A 80 6.19 -28.22 -29.46
C GLY A 80 5.26 -27.06 -29.86
N VAL A 81 4.07 -27.42 -30.34
CA VAL A 81 3.04 -26.45 -30.69
C VAL A 81 2.54 -25.78 -29.42
N VAL A 82 2.39 -24.45 -29.46
CA VAL A 82 1.83 -23.66 -28.35
C VAL A 82 0.60 -22.91 -28.81
N LYS A 83 -0.48 -23.06 -28.06
CA LYS A 83 -1.70 -22.25 -28.19
C LYS A 83 -1.87 -21.42 -26.91
N THR A 84 -2.14 -20.12 -27.02
CA THR A 84 -2.30 -19.20 -25.88
C THR A 84 -3.61 -18.46 -25.98
N ASP A 85 -4.31 -18.34 -24.87
CA ASP A 85 -5.48 -17.47 -24.72
C ASP A 85 -5.38 -16.75 -23.38
N GLY A 86 -5.33 -15.41 -23.44
CA GLY A 86 -5.07 -14.57 -22.29
C GLY A 86 -3.76 -14.91 -21.59
N VAL A 87 -3.84 -15.33 -20.34
CA VAL A 87 -2.69 -15.65 -19.48
C VAL A 87 -2.29 -17.14 -19.48
N LYS A 88 -3.10 -17.99 -20.12
CA LYS A 88 -2.93 -19.43 -20.12
C LYS A 88 -2.42 -19.94 -21.46
N SER A 89 -1.43 -20.81 -21.42
CA SER A 89 -0.87 -21.48 -22.59
C SER A 89 -1.00 -23.00 -22.45
N VAL A 90 -1.07 -23.69 -23.58
CA VAL A 90 -1.04 -25.17 -23.68
C VAL A 90 -0.06 -25.60 -24.75
N THR A 91 0.63 -26.71 -24.51
CA THR A 91 1.57 -27.31 -25.46
C THR A 91 1.39 -28.83 -25.52
N ASP A 92 1.75 -29.43 -26.65
CA ASP A 92 1.86 -30.88 -26.82
C ASP A 92 3.16 -31.44 -26.23
N ARG A 93 4.20 -30.59 -26.00
CA ARG A 93 5.48 -31.04 -25.44
C ARG A 93 6.01 -30.03 -24.44
N ILE A 94 6.18 -30.47 -23.19
CA ILE A 94 6.66 -29.65 -22.10
C ILE A 94 7.88 -30.30 -21.41
N ARG A 95 8.88 -29.49 -21.11
CA ARG A 95 9.99 -29.87 -20.26
C ARG A 95 9.89 -29.15 -18.93
N ILE A 96 10.05 -29.89 -17.83
CA ILE A 96 10.19 -29.31 -16.48
C ILE A 96 11.66 -28.99 -16.25
N VAL A 97 12.03 -27.72 -16.32
CA VAL A 97 13.44 -27.30 -16.36
C VAL A 97 14.10 -27.41 -14.98
N ARG A 98 13.50 -26.71 -14.00
CA ARG A 98 13.96 -26.69 -12.61
C ARG A 98 12.83 -26.33 -11.66
N GLU A 99 12.94 -26.76 -10.41
CA GLU A 99 12.14 -26.22 -9.31
C GLU A 99 12.56 -24.80 -9.00
N ILE A 100 11.61 -23.96 -8.64
CA ILE A 100 11.82 -22.59 -8.16
C ILE A 100 11.57 -22.59 -6.67
N SER A 101 12.51 -22.08 -5.88
CA SER A 101 12.33 -21.93 -4.45
C SER A 101 11.17 -20.94 -4.15
N TRP A 102 10.51 -21.12 -3.01
CA TRP A 102 9.41 -20.21 -2.65
C TRP A 102 9.89 -18.76 -2.50
N GLU A 103 11.10 -18.54 -2.03
CA GLU A 103 11.72 -17.21 -1.99
C GLU A 103 11.84 -16.60 -3.40
N GLU A 104 12.27 -17.39 -4.37
CA GLU A 104 12.35 -16.96 -5.78
C GLU A 104 10.93 -16.70 -6.35
N VAL A 105 9.94 -17.54 -6.01
CA VAL A 105 8.52 -17.30 -6.38
C VAL A 105 8.08 -15.94 -5.89
N LEU A 106 8.26 -15.62 -4.60
CA LEU A 106 7.87 -14.33 -4.04
C LEU A 106 8.51 -13.15 -4.80
N ARG A 107 9.76 -13.29 -5.22
CA ARG A 107 10.49 -12.27 -5.96
C ARG A 107 9.97 -12.07 -7.39
N ILE A 108 9.63 -13.15 -8.10
CA ILE A 108 9.21 -13.06 -9.52
C ILE A 108 7.70 -12.75 -9.70
N VAL A 109 6.88 -12.94 -8.67
CA VAL A 109 5.43 -12.62 -8.72
C VAL A 109 5.10 -11.23 -8.18
N ASN A 110 6.08 -10.52 -7.63
CA ASN A 110 5.94 -9.17 -7.09
C ASN A 110 6.96 -8.23 -7.71
N TYR A 111 6.64 -6.92 -7.68
CA TYR A 111 7.60 -5.84 -7.94
C TYR A 111 7.89 -5.14 -6.61
N GLY A 112 9.19 -4.90 -6.29
CA GLY A 112 9.63 -4.33 -5.02
C GLY A 112 10.06 -5.38 -4.00
N TYR A 113 10.26 -4.97 -2.75
CA TYR A 113 10.81 -5.82 -1.69
C TYR A 113 9.88 -5.90 -0.46
N GLY A 114 10.10 -6.94 0.35
CA GLY A 114 9.34 -7.13 1.59
C GLY A 114 7.86 -7.48 1.39
N ASN A 115 7.47 -7.92 0.18
CA ASN A 115 6.10 -8.29 -0.11
C ASN A 115 5.81 -9.74 0.30
N SER A 116 4.63 -9.96 0.90
CA SER A 116 4.06 -11.30 1.06
C SER A 116 2.75 -11.40 0.25
N GLY A 117 2.48 -12.59 -0.30
CA GLY A 117 1.42 -12.76 -1.28
C GLY A 117 1.94 -12.62 -2.71
N TYR A 118 1.06 -12.28 -3.67
CA TYR A 118 1.43 -12.18 -5.08
C TYR A 118 0.78 -10.98 -5.78
N GLY A 119 1.40 -10.58 -6.91
CA GLY A 119 0.88 -9.49 -7.74
C GLY A 119 0.95 -8.12 -7.08
N ASN A 120 1.81 -7.96 -6.09
CA ASN A 120 2.04 -6.67 -5.45
C ASN A 120 3.06 -5.84 -6.25
N SER A 121 2.89 -4.52 -6.24
CA SER A 121 3.84 -3.57 -6.83
C SER A 121 4.13 -2.48 -5.81
N GLY A 122 5.42 -2.30 -5.46
CA GLY A 122 5.87 -1.48 -4.34
C GLY A 122 6.43 -2.34 -3.23
N ASN A 123 6.53 -1.80 -2.01
CA ASN A 123 7.28 -2.41 -0.94
C ASN A 123 6.39 -2.72 0.27
N HIS A 124 6.77 -3.77 1.03
CA HIS A 124 6.14 -4.12 2.31
C HIS A 124 4.62 -4.37 2.24
N ASN A 125 4.10 -4.86 1.11
CA ASN A 125 2.69 -5.22 1.00
C ASN A 125 2.45 -6.64 1.55
N SER A 126 1.32 -6.82 2.24
CA SER A 126 0.82 -8.12 2.71
C SER A 126 -0.53 -8.41 2.08
N GLY A 127 -0.66 -9.55 1.41
CA GLY A 127 -1.85 -9.92 0.63
C GLY A 127 -1.60 -9.85 -0.87
N ASN A 128 -2.65 -9.66 -1.67
CA ASN A 128 -2.54 -9.85 -3.11
C ASN A 128 -2.99 -8.62 -3.90
N GLY A 129 -2.27 -8.34 -5.00
CA GLY A 129 -2.70 -7.33 -5.97
C GLY A 129 -2.70 -5.89 -5.44
N ASN A 130 -1.75 -5.55 -4.56
CA ASN A 130 -1.65 -4.21 -3.98
C ASN A 130 -0.58 -3.39 -4.71
N PRO A 131 -0.94 -2.42 -5.57
CA PRO A 131 -0.01 -1.38 -6.03
C PRO A 131 0.14 -0.26 -4.99
N GLY A 132 1.40 0.09 -4.69
CA GLY A 132 1.80 1.04 -3.65
C GLY A 132 2.55 0.38 -2.52
N ASP A 133 2.78 1.09 -1.43
CA ASP A 133 3.61 0.63 -0.33
C ASP A 133 2.80 0.35 0.95
N ALA A 134 3.25 -0.64 1.71
CA ALA A 134 2.75 -0.94 3.06
C ALA A 134 1.22 -1.16 3.13
N ASN A 135 0.64 -1.81 2.13
CA ASN A 135 -0.76 -2.19 2.17
C ASN A 135 -0.94 -3.58 2.77
N THR A 136 -2.03 -3.77 3.52
CA THR A 136 -2.44 -5.08 4.03
C THR A 136 -3.84 -5.41 3.51
N GLY A 137 -4.00 -6.59 2.92
CA GLY A 137 -5.26 -7.05 2.34
C GLY A 137 -5.19 -7.25 0.83
N ILE A 138 -6.29 -7.05 0.12
CA ILE A 138 -6.41 -7.44 -1.28
C ILE A 138 -6.85 -6.25 -2.14
N VAL A 139 -6.11 -5.99 -3.23
CA VAL A 139 -6.47 -5.01 -4.26
C VAL A 139 -6.61 -3.59 -3.70
N ASN A 140 -5.71 -3.19 -2.81
CA ASN A 140 -5.60 -1.79 -2.39
C ASN A 140 -4.72 -1.02 -3.36
N VAL A 141 -5.11 0.21 -3.69
CA VAL A 141 -4.36 1.14 -4.56
C VAL A 141 -3.95 2.36 -3.75
N GLY A 142 -2.66 2.62 -3.66
CA GLY A 142 -2.08 3.67 -2.82
C GLY A 142 -1.27 3.08 -1.67
N ASN A 143 -1.03 3.85 -0.61
CA ASN A 143 -0.10 3.44 0.43
C ASN A 143 -0.78 3.33 1.80
N TYR A 144 -0.27 2.43 2.65
CA TYR A 144 -0.68 2.29 4.04
C TYR A 144 -2.17 1.96 4.22
N ASN A 145 -2.79 1.23 3.27
CA ASN A 145 -4.17 0.77 3.43
C ASN A 145 -4.23 -0.57 4.16
N SER A 146 -5.22 -0.72 5.04
CA SER A 146 -5.53 -1.97 5.74
C SER A 146 -6.98 -2.36 5.44
N GLY A 147 -7.18 -3.57 4.92
CA GLY A 147 -8.46 -4.05 4.42
C GLY A 147 -8.42 -4.29 2.91
N ASN A 148 -9.56 -4.25 2.23
CA ASN A 148 -9.62 -4.65 0.84
C ASN A 148 -10.22 -3.56 -0.06
N ARG A 149 -9.71 -3.49 -1.30
CA ARG A 149 -10.27 -2.64 -2.36
C ARG A 149 -10.38 -1.16 -2.00
N ASN A 150 -9.40 -0.65 -1.22
CA ASN A 150 -9.29 0.76 -0.95
C ASN A 150 -8.52 1.45 -2.08
N ARG A 151 -8.92 2.67 -2.41
CA ARG A 151 -8.24 3.55 -3.36
C ARG A 151 -7.89 4.86 -2.67
N GLY A 152 -6.61 5.14 -2.51
CA GLY A 152 -6.07 6.28 -1.77
C GLY A 152 -5.10 5.80 -0.70
N ASN A 153 -4.86 6.60 0.32
CA ASN A 153 -3.83 6.30 1.31
C ASN A 153 -4.39 6.25 2.73
N ARG A 154 -3.81 5.39 3.57
CA ARG A 154 -4.10 5.32 5.00
C ARG A 154 -5.57 5.01 5.31
N ASN A 155 -6.24 4.23 4.47
CA ASN A 155 -7.58 3.76 4.77
C ASN A 155 -7.53 2.48 5.60
N THR A 156 -8.46 2.37 6.56
CA THR A 156 -8.71 1.16 7.35
C THR A 156 -10.14 0.71 7.12
N GLY A 157 -10.33 -0.53 6.66
CA GLY A 157 -11.62 -1.06 6.24
C GLY A 157 -11.64 -1.39 4.75
N ASN A 158 -12.81 -1.46 4.13
CA ASN A 158 -12.95 -1.97 2.78
C ASN A 158 -13.67 -0.96 1.87
N TYR A 159 -13.33 -1.00 0.59
CA TYR A 159 -14.03 -0.22 -0.44
C TYR A 159 -14.04 1.30 -0.24
N ASN A 160 -13.03 1.85 0.44
CA ASN A 160 -12.91 3.28 0.60
C ASN A 160 -12.23 3.92 -0.63
N VAL A 161 -12.70 5.11 -1.00
CA VAL A 161 -12.12 5.96 -2.03
C VAL A 161 -11.77 7.31 -1.42
N GLY A 162 -10.49 7.66 -1.37
CA GLY A 162 -9.96 8.84 -0.69
C GLY A 162 -8.92 8.43 0.34
N ASN A 163 -8.64 9.30 1.28
CA ASN A 163 -7.54 9.10 2.23
C ASN A 163 -8.04 9.11 3.68
N ARG A 164 -7.36 8.38 4.55
CA ARG A 164 -7.56 8.39 6.00
C ARG A 164 -9.00 8.05 6.44
N ASN A 165 -9.70 7.21 5.65
CA ASN A 165 -11.02 6.73 6.06
C ASN A 165 -10.88 5.51 6.99
N VAL A 166 -11.76 5.44 7.99
CA VAL A 166 -11.90 4.32 8.91
C VAL A 166 -13.33 3.79 8.82
N GLY A 167 -13.49 2.53 8.42
CA GLY A 167 -14.78 1.91 8.14
C GLY A 167 -14.88 1.50 6.67
N ASP A 168 -16.08 1.23 6.19
CA ASP A 168 -16.31 0.65 4.88
C ASP A 168 -17.10 1.61 3.96
N TYR A 169 -16.85 1.53 2.66
CA TYR A 169 -17.63 2.23 1.62
C TYR A 169 -17.65 3.75 1.72
N ASN A 170 -16.60 4.38 2.26
CA ASN A 170 -16.52 5.84 2.30
C ASN A 170 -15.93 6.41 1.01
N ILE A 171 -16.43 7.58 0.60
CA ILE A 171 -15.92 8.38 -0.52
C ILE A 171 -15.53 9.76 0.03
N GLY A 172 -14.30 10.20 -0.22
CA GLY A 172 -13.74 11.42 0.35
C GLY A 172 -12.67 11.12 1.40
N ASP A 173 -12.27 12.11 2.14
CA ASP A 173 -11.17 12.03 3.08
C ASP A 173 -11.63 12.12 4.54
N ASP A 174 -10.88 11.49 5.45
CA ASP A 174 -11.03 11.64 6.89
C ASP A 174 -12.40 11.20 7.46
N ASN A 175 -13.10 10.27 6.81
CA ASN A 175 -14.36 9.75 7.31
C ASN A 175 -14.16 8.62 8.31
N VAL A 176 -15.02 8.58 9.36
CA VAL A 176 -15.07 7.52 10.36
C VAL A 176 -16.50 6.95 10.39
N GLY A 177 -16.64 5.66 10.15
CA GLY A 177 -17.92 4.97 9.97
C GLY A 177 -18.10 4.50 8.54
N ASP A 178 -19.33 4.25 8.11
CA ASP A 178 -19.57 3.61 6.82
C ASP A 178 -20.50 4.42 5.91
N TRP A 179 -20.31 4.24 4.60
CA TRP A 179 -21.19 4.82 3.58
C TRP A 179 -21.26 6.36 3.59
N ASN A 180 -20.19 7.04 4.02
CA ASN A 180 -20.14 8.49 3.95
C ASN A 180 -19.59 8.95 2.59
N SER A 181 -20.11 10.06 2.10
CA SER A 181 -19.65 10.77 0.90
C SER A 181 -19.40 12.22 1.26
N GLY A 182 -18.18 12.68 1.09
CA GLY A 182 -17.70 13.98 1.57
C GLY A 182 -16.55 13.80 2.54
N ASN A 183 -16.09 14.86 3.18
CA ASN A 183 -14.90 14.82 4.01
C ASN A 183 -15.23 15.01 5.50
N GLY A 184 -14.49 14.32 6.36
CA GLY A 184 -14.51 14.55 7.80
C GLY A 184 -15.80 14.11 8.51
N ASN A 185 -16.56 13.21 7.91
CA ASN A 185 -17.82 12.73 8.48
C ASN A 185 -17.59 11.66 9.54
N THR A 186 -18.46 11.62 10.53
CA THR A 186 -18.53 10.54 11.52
C THR A 186 -19.94 9.96 11.52
N GLY A 187 -20.04 8.63 11.52
CA GLY A 187 -21.32 7.89 11.48
C GLY A 187 -21.62 7.32 10.10
N PHE A 188 -22.87 7.35 9.67
CA PHE A 188 -23.36 6.61 8.52
C PHE A 188 -24.17 7.49 7.56
N PHE A 189 -23.98 7.30 6.25
CA PHE A 189 -24.77 7.91 5.19
C PHE A 189 -24.75 9.45 5.15
N ASN A 190 -23.64 10.07 5.60
CA ASN A 190 -23.48 11.51 5.51
C ASN A 190 -22.94 11.88 4.11
N THR A 191 -23.51 12.93 3.50
CA THR A 191 -23.15 13.39 2.14
C THR A 191 -22.45 14.74 2.12
N GLU A 192 -22.55 15.50 3.21
CA GLU A 192 -21.98 16.83 3.35
C GLU A 192 -20.88 16.82 4.41
N SER A 193 -19.82 17.61 4.20
CA SER A 193 -18.79 17.79 5.23
C SER A 193 -19.38 18.49 6.45
N PRO A 194 -19.12 18.00 7.67
CA PRO A 194 -19.67 18.57 8.88
C PRO A 194 -19.15 19.99 9.12
N ARG A 195 -19.99 20.83 9.72
CA ARG A 195 -19.57 22.15 10.19
C ARG A 195 -18.83 22.02 11.51
N VAL A 196 -17.80 22.84 11.69
CA VAL A 196 -16.99 22.80 12.91
C VAL A 196 -17.62 23.60 14.05
N TYR A 197 -17.35 23.16 15.26
CA TYR A 197 -17.58 23.96 16.47
C TYR A 197 -16.30 24.71 16.79
N SER A 198 -16.43 25.96 17.18
CA SER A 198 -15.35 26.80 17.67
C SER A 198 -15.79 27.48 18.95
N PHE A 199 -14.97 27.44 20.00
CA PHE A 199 -15.29 27.94 21.33
C PHE A 199 -16.69 27.47 21.83
N ASN A 200 -16.92 26.14 21.69
CA ASN A 200 -18.17 25.45 22.08
C ASN A 200 -19.43 25.89 21.34
N LYS A 201 -19.32 26.66 20.27
CA LYS A 201 -20.44 27.16 19.46
C LYS A 201 -20.32 26.69 18.00
N PRO A 202 -21.45 26.39 17.32
CA PRO A 202 -21.41 26.00 15.91
C PRO A 202 -20.93 27.15 15.03
N THR A 203 -20.32 26.82 13.93
CA THR A 203 -19.93 27.77 12.87
C THR A 203 -20.49 27.32 11.51
N ASP A 204 -20.44 28.21 10.53
CA ASP A 204 -20.81 27.89 9.14
C ASP A 204 -19.65 27.34 8.32
N TYR A 205 -18.49 27.10 8.94
CA TYR A 205 -17.28 26.64 8.27
C TYR A 205 -17.15 25.12 8.33
N THR A 206 -16.68 24.53 7.24
CA THR A 206 -16.08 23.18 7.24
C THR A 206 -14.69 23.24 7.89
N ILE A 207 -14.12 22.09 8.24
CA ILE A 207 -12.76 22.02 8.82
C ILE A 207 -11.71 22.60 7.87
N GLU A 208 -11.87 22.39 6.57
CA GLU A 208 -10.93 22.91 5.56
C GLU A 208 -11.00 24.44 5.43
N GLU A 209 -12.20 25.00 5.48
CA GLU A 209 -12.41 26.44 5.48
C GLU A 209 -11.91 27.07 6.78
N PHE A 210 -12.18 26.43 7.92
CA PHE A 210 -11.79 26.91 9.24
C PHE A 210 -10.26 27.01 9.40
N ARG A 211 -9.53 25.99 8.92
CA ARG A 211 -8.05 25.98 8.93
C ARG A 211 -7.40 27.04 8.05
N ARG A 212 -8.16 27.67 7.14
CA ARG A 212 -7.65 28.77 6.29
C ARG A 212 -7.79 30.14 6.95
N ILE A 213 -8.48 30.23 8.07
CA ILE A 213 -8.61 31.48 8.84
C ILE A 213 -7.23 31.84 9.40
N GLU A 214 -6.80 33.09 9.18
CA GLU A 214 -5.43 33.52 9.51
C GLU A 214 -5.10 33.32 10.98
N GLY A 215 -6.00 33.69 11.88
CA GLY A 215 -5.80 33.47 13.31
C GLY A 215 -5.60 31.99 13.69
N VAL A 216 -6.27 31.06 13.01
CA VAL A 216 -6.08 29.61 13.21
C VAL A 216 -4.73 29.17 12.68
N ARG A 217 -4.33 29.64 11.50
CA ARG A 217 -3.01 29.32 10.91
C ARG A 217 -1.85 29.81 11.80
N LEU A 218 -1.97 31.03 12.31
CA LEU A 218 -0.97 31.58 13.24
C LEU A 218 -0.79 30.69 14.47
N LEU A 219 -1.88 30.17 15.03
CA LEU A 219 -1.83 29.27 16.19
C LEU A 219 -1.21 27.91 15.83
N ASP A 220 -1.62 27.33 14.69
CA ASP A 220 -1.13 26.02 14.23
C ASP A 220 0.37 26.08 13.89
N ASP A 221 0.83 27.12 13.21
CA ASP A 221 2.23 27.27 12.79
C ASP A 221 3.14 27.73 13.95
N GLY A 222 2.61 28.47 14.90
CA GLY A 222 3.38 29.11 15.98
C GLY A 222 3.57 28.26 17.23
N CYS A 223 2.62 27.37 17.54
CA CYS A 223 2.65 26.58 18.77
C CYS A 223 3.53 25.33 18.66
N VAL A 224 4.81 25.44 18.96
CA VAL A 224 5.77 24.33 18.95
C VAL A 224 5.95 23.78 20.36
N ASN A 225 5.34 22.64 20.67
CA ASN A 225 5.41 21.97 21.96
C ASN A 225 6.50 20.87 22.05
N CYS A 226 7.35 20.76 21.03
CA CYS A 226 8.45 19.82 20.97
C CYS A 226 9.71 20.55 20.48
N VAL A 227 10.76 20.57 21.27
CA VAL A 227 12.02 21.25 20.95
C VAL A 227 13.16 20.24 20.93
N TRP A 228 14.11 20.45 20.02
CA TRP A 228 15.33 19.66 19.98
C TRP A 228 16.37 20.30 20.90
N ILE A 229 16.89 19.53 21.90
CA ILE A 229 17.97 19.93 22.76
C ILE A 229 19.24 19.27 22.25
N TYR A 230 20.15 20.09 21.73
CA TYR A 230 21.46 19.62 21.27
C TYR A 230 22.31 19.11 22.41
N ALA A 231 23.17 18.13 22.17
CA ALA A 231 24.07 17.52 23.16
C ALA A 231 24.93 18.54 23.94
N THR A 232 25.29 19.64 23.27
CA THR A 232 26.04 20.75 23.89
C THR A 232 25.26 21.53 24.95
N ASN A 233 23.93 21.47 24.89
CA ASN A 233 23.02 22.22 25.76
C ASN A 233 22.34 21.32 26.81
N MET A 234 22.67 20.00 26.80
CA MET A 234 22.13 19.04 27.75
C MET A 234 22.85 19.09 29.09
N THR A 235 22.06 19.02 30.15
CA THR A 235 22.58 18.79 31.51
C THR A 235 23.06 17.33 31.64
N ASP A 236 23.87 17.07 32.68
CA ASP A 236 24.36 15.72 32.96
C ASP A 236 23.21 14.73 33.29
N SER A 237 22.15 15.22 33.95
CA SER A 237 20.94 14.42 34.20
C SER A 237 20.24 14.03 32.88
N GLU A 238 20.03 15.00 31.98
CA GLU A 238 19.42 14.74 30.67
C GLU A 238 20.26 13.79 29.81
N LYS A 239 21.60 13.85 29.91
CA LYS A 239 22.49 12.90 29.22
C LYS A 239 22.39 11.48 29.77
N MET A 240 22.11 11.34 31.06
CA MET A 240 21.89 10.01 31.67
C MET A 240 20.51 9.44 31.32
N GLU A 241 19.50 10.30 31.23
CA GLU A 241 18.12 9.88 30.87
C GLU A 241 17.97 9.56 29.39
N HIS A 242 18.78 10.19 28.52
CA HIS A 242 18.74 10.07 27.05
C HIS A 242 20.11 9.66 26.50
N PRO A 243 20.60 8.42 26.76
CA PRO A 243 21.94 7.98 26.34
C PRO A 243 22.14 7.99 24.84
N GLU A 244 21.04 7.93 24.05
CA GLU A 244 21.02 8.08 22.59
C GLU A 244 21.54 9.43 22.09
N TYR A 245 21.65 10.43 22.94
CA TYR A 245 22.19 11.75 22.56
C TYR A 245 23.58 11.69 21.92
N SER A 246 24.37 10.68 22.29
CA SER A 246 25.73 10.49 21.75
C SER A 246 25.74 10.15 20.27
N ILE A 247 24.66 9.51 19.77
CA ILE A 247 24.46 9.12 18.37
C ILE A 247 23.66 10.20 17.63
N LEU A 248 22.60 10.71 18.25
CA LEU A 248 21.65 11.64 17.63
C LEU A 248 22.07 13.11 17.76
N ASN A 249 23.14 13.41 18.52
CA ASN A 249 23.59 14.75 18.84
C ASN A 249 22.53 15.59 19.58
N GLY A 250 21.72 14.94 20.42
CA GLY A 250 20.67 15.59 21.19
C GLY A 250 19.46 14.69 21.41
N TYR A 251 18.40 15.27 21.98
CA TYR A 251 17.12 14.60 22.18
C TYR A 251 15.94 15.56 21.97
N SER A 252 14.76 15.00 21.80
CA SER A 252 13.51 15.75 21.66
C SER A 252 12.84 15.94 23.01
N LYS A 253 12.64 17.18 23.44
CA LYS A 253 12.02 17.55 24.72
C LYS A 253 10.62 18.08 24.47
N MET A 254 9.62 17.43 25.10
CA MET A 254 8.26 17.97 25.15
C MET A 254 8.19 19.09 26.19
N ILE A 255 7.54 20.19 25.82
CA ILE A 255 7.19 21.28 26.72
C ILE A 255 5.69 21.34 26.94
N LEU A 256 5.25 21.86 28.07
CA LEU A 256 3.82 22.00 28.35
C LEU A 256 3.17 22.90 27.29
N LEU A 257 1.95 22.56 26.89
CA LEU A 257 1.22 23.33 25.88
C LEU A 257 1.12 24.81 26.23
N LYS A 258 0.76 25.13 27.49
CA LYS A 258 0.65 26.51 27.96
C LYS A 258 1.96 27.30 27.89
N ASP A 259 3.09 26.64 28.15
CA ASP A 259 4.44 27.26 28.03
C ASP A 259 4.80 27.51 26.57
N ALA A 260 4.42 26.59 25.69
CA ALA A 260 4.61 26.73 24.24
C ALA A 260 3.76 27.90 23.69
N CYS A 261 2.49 27.95 24.07
CA CYS A 261 1.58 29.02 23.71
C CYS A 261 2.04 30.40 24.22
N ALA A 262 2.52 30.49 25.46
CA ALA A 262 3.06 31.76 26.02
C ALA A 262 4.25 32.27 25.18
N LYS A 263 5.21 31.39 24.86
CA LYS A 263 6.35 31.74 24.02
C LYS A 263 5.97 32.14 22.59
N MET A 264 4.96 31.53 22.02
CA MET A 264 4.40 31.90 20.73
C MET A 264 3.77 33.32 20.82
N TRP A 265 2.91 33.54 21.79
CA TRP A 265 2.17 34.78 21.98
C TRP A 265 3.07 36.00 22.21
N GLU A 266 4.20 35.82 22.92
CA GLU A 266 5.24 36.85 23.12
C GLU A 266 5.89 37.31 21.80
N LYS A 267 5.92 36.44 20.79
CA LYS A 267 6.50 36.73 19.49
C LYS A 267 5.51 37.37 18.50
N PHE A 268 4.22 37.24 18.75
CA PHE A 268 3.19 37.80 17.88
C PHE A 268 3.17 39.32 17.96
N SER A 269 3.06 39.95 16.79
CA SER A 269 2.72 41.35 16.67
C SER A 269 1.30 41.62 17.17
N GLU A 270 0.96 42.89 17.43
CA GLU A 270 -0.40 43.25 17.83
C GLU A 270 -1.43 42.91 16.72
N GLU A 271 -1.04 43.06 15.43
CA GLU A 271 -1.87 42.68 14.31
C GLU A 271 -2.18 41.16 14.31
N GLU A 272 -1.17 40.33 14.53
CA GLU A 272 -1.35 38.88 14.61
C GLU A 272 -2.21 38.47 15.81
N LYS A 273 -2.06 39.10 16.94
CA LYS A 273 -2.93 38.89 18.13
C LYS A 273 -4.39 39.27 17.82
N GLU A 274 -4.62 40.35 17.10
CA GLU A 274 -5.96 40.73 16.68
C GLU A 274 -6.56 39.74 15.65
N GLU A 275 -5.76 39.17 14.74
CA GLU A 275 -6.25 38.09 13.84
C GLU A 275 -6.69 36.85 14.62
N VAL A 276 -5.99 36.48 15.70
CA VAL A 276 -6.42 35.37 16.58
C VAL A 276 -7.77 35.69 17.24
N LYS A 277 -7.99 36.91 17.70
CA LYS A 277 -9.27 37.34 18.30
C LYS A 277 -10.42 37.38 17.29
N ARG A 278 -10.14 37.40 15.96
CA ARG A 278 -11.14 37.32 14.89
C ARG A 278 -11.56 35.88 14.54
N ILE A 279 -10.99 34.88 15.19
CA ILE A 279 -11.47 33.50 15.01
C ILE A 279 -12.98 33.43 15.32
N PRO A 280 -13.80 32.80 14.48
CA PRO A 280 -15.23 32.70 14.71
C PRO A 280 -15.57 32.18 16.10
N ASN A 281 -16.51 32.90 16.78
CA ASN A 281 -16.93 32.62 18.15
C ASN A 281 -15.85 32.79 19.21
N PHE A 282 -14.78 33.52 18.94
CA PHE A 282 -13.68 33.70 19.90
C PHE A 282 -14.21 34.03 21.29
N ASP A 283 -13.71 33.32 22.28
CA ASP A 283 -14.09 33.46 23.69
C ASP A 283 -12.79 33.53 24.53
N PRO A 284 -12.53 34.68 25.16
CA PRO A 284 -11.25 34.88 25.88
C PRO A 284 -11.07 33.95 27.09
N ASP A 285 -12.17 33.57 27.75
CA ASP A 285 -12.09 32.69 28.92
C ASP A 285 -11.72 31.27 28.50
N ILE A 286 -12.30 30.75 27.43
CA ILE A 286 -11.97 29.44 26.84
C ILE A 286 -10.56 29.48 26.27
N PHE A 287 -10.16 30.58 25.64
CA PHE A 287 -8.80 30.74 25.12
C PHE A 287 -7.76 30.71 26.25
N GLU A 288 -7.98 31.44 27.36
CA GLU A 288 -7.14 31.41 28.55
C GLU A 288 -7.09 30.01 29.19
N GLU A 289 -8.23 29.31 29.29
CA GLU A 289 -8.30 27.97 29.86
C GLU A 289 -7.38 26.99 29.11
N ILE A 290 -7.39 27.03 27.78
CA ILE A 290 -6.64 26.11 26.92
C ILE A 290 -5.17 26.52 26.81
N THR A 291 -4.90 27.79 26.52
CA THR A 291 -3.57 28.28 26.16
C THR A 291 -2.78 28.86 27.34
N GLY A 292 -3.47 29.23 28.40
CA GLY A 292 -2.88 30.01 29.53
C GLY A 292 -2.67 31.50 29.21
N ILE A 293 -3.13 31.98 28.05
CA ILE A 293 -2.94 33.36 27.58
C ILE A 293 -4.19 34.18 27.92
N ARG A 294 -3.98 35.25 28.63
CA ARG A 294 -5.00 36.25 28.92
C ARG A 294 -4.96 37.36 27.87
N VAL A 295 -6.08 37.65 27.22
CA VAL A 295 -6.20 38.60 26.07
C VAL A 295 -7.22 39.69 26.35
#